data_0f2c89919a27dd15c72294ef4995eb8d
#
_entry.id   0f2c89919a27dd15c72294ef4995eb8d
#
_cell.length_a   1.000
_cell.length_b   1.000
_cell.length_c   1.000
_cell.angle_alpha   90.00
_cell.angle_beta   90.00
_cell.angle_gamma   90.00
#
_symmetry.space_group_name_H-M   'P 1'
#
loop_
_entity.id
_entity.type
_entity.pdbx_description
1 polymer ?
#
loop_
_entity_poly.entity_id
_entity_poly.type
_entity_poly.pdbx_seq_one_letter_code
_entity_poly.pdbx_strand_id
1 'polypeptide(L)'
;GFHILYLWNGTKRKYIPDFLVRFKSGKTLVLEIKGEDSPQDQAKRRAMDQWVQAVNAQGGLGHWAWDVVVGSMAGLQDVMARHASHAVAEPTT
;
A
#
# COMPACT_ATOMS: atom_id res chain seq x y z
N GLY A 1 0.40 16.37 1.50
CA GLY A 1 0.18 15.14 0.81
C GLY A 1 0.03 13.95 1.75
N PHE A 2 -0.27 12.84 1.17
CA PHE A 2 -0.47 11.61 1.95
C PHE A 2 0.85 11.12 2.53
N HIS A 3 0.84 10.82 3.83
CA HIS A 3 2.01 10.23 4.48
C HIS A 3 1.57 9.36 5.65
N ILE A 4 2.44 8.44 6.04
CA ILE A 4 2.24 7.55 7.17
C ILE A 4 3.38 7.78 8.14
N LEU A 5 3.07 7.93 9.42
CA LEU A 5 4.09 8.08 10.45
C LEU A 5 4.58 6.72 10.91
N TYR A 6 5.88 6.60 11.11
CA TYR A 6 6.48 5.37 11.64
C TYR A 6 7.64 5.74 12.56
N LEU A 7 8.04 4.79 13.42
CA LEU A 7 9.16 4.96 14.30
C LEU A 7 10.40 4.26 13.73
N TRP A 8 11.50 4.97 13.72
CA TRP A 8 12.79 4.41 13.34
C TRP A 8 13.85 4.94 14.29
N ASN A 9 14.53 4.03 15.00
CA ASN A 9 15.53 4.39 16.00
C ASN A 9 15.00 5.41 17.01
N GLY A 10 13.77 5.21 17.48
CA GLY A 10 13.15 6.07 18.47
C GLY A 10 12.66 7.42 17.96
N THR A 11 12.80 7.70 16.68
CA THR A 11 12.40 8.98 16.09
C THR A 11 11.20 8.78 15.18
N LYS A 12 10.21 9.66 15.31
CA LYS A 12 9.08 9.68 14.40
C LYS A 12 9.52 10.20 13.03
N ARG A 13 9.18 9.46 11.99
CA ARG A 13 9.49 9.82 10.62
C ARG A 13 8.25 9.72 9.75
N LYS A 14 8.25 10.47 8.65
CA LYS A 14 7.20 10.40 7.65
C LYS A 14 7.61 9.42 6.56
N TYR A 15 6.66 8.58 6.18
CA TYR A 15 6.81 7.72 5.03
C TYR A 15 5.81 8.17 3.97
N ILE A 16 6.33 8.54 2.81
CA ILE A 16 5.52 8.96 1.66
C ILE A 16 5.62 7.85 0.63
N PRO A 17 4.55 7.07 0.43
CA PRO A 17 4.56 6.01 -0.58
C PRO A 17 4.76 6.59 -1.99
N ASP A 18 5.31 5.76 -2.88
CA ASP A 18 5.55 6.21 -4.25
C ASP A 18 4.25 6.51 -5.00
N PHE A 19 3.23 5.67 -4.82
CA PHE A 19 1.98 5.82 -5.56
C PHE A 19 0.76 5.52 -4.72
N LEU A 20 -0.31 6.24 -5.00
CA LEU A 20 -1.66 5.87 -4.62
C LEU A 20 -2.41 5.59 -5.91
N VAL A 21 -2.94 4.39 -6.04
CA VAL A 21 -3.68 4.00 -7.24
C VAL A 21 -5.13 3.77 -6.86
N ARG A 22 -6.03 4.50 -7.51
CA ARG A 22 -7.45 4.31 -7.30
C ARG A 22 -8.05 3.53 -8.46
N PHE A 23 -8.65 2.40 -8.16
CA PHE A 23 -9.33 1.60 -9.15
C PHE A 23 -10.78 2.05 -9.33
N LYS A 24 -11.37 1.72 -10.46
CA LYS A 24 -12.77 2.07 -10.75
C LYS A 24 -13.75 1.48 -9.74
N SER A 25 -13.37 0.38 -9.11
CA SER A 25 -14.18 -0.26 -8.08
C SER A 25 -14.28 0.57 -6.80
N GLY A 26 -13.44 1.61 -6.66
CA GLY A 26 -13.33 2.37 -5.42
C GLY A 26 -12.20 1.90 -4.51
N LYS A 27 -11.55 0.79 -4.85
CA LYS A 27 -10.39 0.31 -4.10
C LYS A 27 -9.21 1.26 -4.29
N THR A 28 -8.49 1.53 -3.21
CA THR A 28 -7.26 2.33 -3.24
C THR A 28 -6.08 1.44 -2.88
N LEU A 29 -5.05 1.46 -3.71
CA LEU A 29 -3.83 0.69 -3.51
C LEU A 29 -2.69 1.64 -3.18
N VAL A 30 -2.05 1.42 -2.03
CA VAL A 30 -0.82 2.11 -1.64
C VAL A 30 0.34 1.27 -2.19
N LEU A 31 1.15 1.86 -3.05
CA LEU A 31 2.16 1.11 -3.79
C LEU A 31 3.54 1.70 -3.57
N GLU A 32 4.50 0.83 -3.28
CA GLU A 32 5.90 1.17 -3.09
C GLU A 32 6.76 0.38 -4.05
N ILE A 33 7.75 1.05 -4.66
CA ILE A 33 8.70 0.40 -5.55
C ILE A 33 10.08 0.46 -4.90
N LYS A 34 10.73 -0.69 -4.75
CA LYS A 34 12.01 -0.81 -4.07
C LYS A 34 13.04 -1.52 -4.93
N GLY A 35 14.27 -1.00 -4.95
CA GLY A 35 15.40 -1.73 -5.51
C GLY A 35 15.87 -2.81 -4.57
N GLU A 36 16.02 -2.49 -3.30
CA GLU A 36 16.43 -3.40 -2.24
C GLU A 36 15.58 -3.16 -1.00
N ASP A 37 15.56 -4.17 -0.13
CA ASP A 37 14.76 -4.12 1.08
C ASP A 37 15.67 -3.99 2.30
N SER A 38 15.56 -2.88 3.02
CA SER A 38 16.34 -2.61 4.23
C SER A 38 15.49 -2.81 5.47
N PRO A 39 16.11 -2.91 6.67
CA PRO A 39 15.34 -2.94 7.92
C PRO A 39 14.44 -1.71 8.10
N GLN A 40 14.87 -0.54 7.64
CA GLN A 40 14.05 0.66 7.69
C GLN A 40 12.83 0.52 6.76
N ASP A 41 13.01 -0.07 5.59
CA ASP A 41 11.89 -0.33 4.67
C ASP A 41 10.89 -1.30 5.29
N GLN A 42 11.36 -2.29 6.02
CA GLN A 42 10.49 -3.22 6.74
C GLN A 42 9.66 -2.49 7.79
N ALA A 43 10.26 -1.54 8.51
CA ALA A 43 9.55 -0.72 9.49
C ALA A 43 8.46 0.12 8.81
N LYS A 44 8.75 0.68 7.65
CA LYS A 44 7.76 1.43 6.86
C LYS A 44 6.59 0.55 6.44
N ARG A 45 6.87 -0.68 6.01
CA ARG A 45 5.81 -1.60 5.58
C ARG A 45 4.92 -2.01 6.74
N ARG A 46 5.50 -2.25 7.92
CA ARG A 46 4.68 -2.55 9.10
C ARG A 46 3.75 -1.40 9.44
N ALA A 47 4.26 -0.17 9.38
CA ALA A 47 3.43 1.01 9.63
C ALA A 47 2.34 1.16 8.58
N MET A 48 2.66 0.90 7.31
CA MET A 48 1.70 0.95 6.22
C MET A 48 0.60 -0.10 6.40
N ASP A 49 0.98 -1.32 6.77
CA ASP A 49 0.01 -2.38 7.01
C ASP A 49 -0.95 -2.01 8.14
N GLN A 50 -0.42 -1.51 9.25
CA GLN A 50 -1.23 -1.07 10.38
C GLN A 50 -2.18 0.06 9.99
N TRP A 51 -1.68 1.00 9.21
CA TRP A 51 -2.49 2.13 8.76
C TRP A 51 -3.64 1.67 7.87
N VAL A 52 -3.35 0.77 6.92
CA VAL A 52 -4.37 0.23 6.01
C VAL A 52 -5.42 -0.55 6.79
N GLN A 53 -5.00 -1.37 7.75
CA GLN A 53 -5.94 -2.10 8.59
C GLN A 53 -6.85 -1.15 9.37
N ALA A 54 -6.29 -0.08 9.92
CA ALA A 54 -7.06 0.89 10.69
C ALA A 54 -8.09 1.61 9.81
N VAL A 55 -7.69 2.01 8.62
CA VAL A 55 -8.59 2.68 7.67
C VAL A 55 -9.73 1.76 7.27
N ASN A 56 -9.43 0.50 6.97
CA ASN A 56 -10.45 -0.46 6.60
C ASN A 56 -11.40 -0.77 7.76
N ALA A 57 -10.88 -0.83 8.97
CA ALA A 57 -11.69 -1.06 10.16
C ALA A 57 -12.63 0.10 10.45
N GLN A 58 -12.19 1.32 10.22
CA GLN A 58 -13.02 2.50 10.40
C GLN A 58 -14.20 2.51 9.43
N GLY A 59 -13.98 2.09 8.19
CA GLY A 59 -15.02 2.09 7.16
C GLY A 59 -15.32 3.47 6.62
N GLY A 60 -16.09 3.52 5.54
CA GLY A 60 -16.53 4.78 4.94
C GLY A 60 -15.54 5.43 3.99
N LEU A 61 -14.33 4.89 3.89
CA LEU A 61 -13.28 5.45 3.04
C LEU A 61 -12.94 4.55 1.84
N GLY A 62 -13.80 3.57 1.56
CA GLY A 62 -13.54 2.56 0.54
C GLY A 62 -12.59 1.50 1.08
N HIS A 63 -12.27 0.54 0.23
CA HIS A 63 -11.34 -0.52 0.59
C HIS A 63 -9.92 -0.12 0.22
N TRP A 64 -9.01 -0.22 1.18
CA TRP A 64 -7.60 0.10 0.98
C TRP A 64 -6.77 -1.18 1.06
N ALA A 65 -5.73 -1.23 0.23
CA ALA A 65 -4.75 -2.30 0.24
C ALA A 65 -3.37 -1.69 0.02
N TRP A 66 -2.33 -2.49 0.21
CA TRP A 66 -0.97 -2.05 -0.06
C TRP A 66 -0.19 -3.18 -0.72
N ASP A 67 0.86 -2.80 -1.45
CA ASP A 67 1.77 -3.77 -2.04
C ASP A 67 3.13 -3.13 -2.28
N VAL A 68 4.13 -3.96 -2.50
CA VAL A 68 5.49 -3.55 -2.77
C VAL A 68 5.99 -4.29 -3.99
N VAL A 69 6.60 -3.54 -4.91
CA VAL A 69 7.28 -4.10 -6.07
C VAL A 69 8.77 -4.01 -5.81
N VAL A 70 9.45 -5.14 -5.80
CA VAL A 70 10.90 -5.20 -5.61
C VAL A 70 11.55 -5.54 -6.93
N GLY A 71 12.58 -4.78 -7.28
CA GLY A 71 13.39 -5.04 -8.45
C GLY A 71 13.06 -4.13 -9.62
N SER A 72 12.15 -4.53 -10.50
CA SER A 72 11.94 -3.81 -11.73
C SER A 72 10.48 -3.43 -11.96
N MET A 73 10.28 -2.51 -12.91
CA MET A 73 8.95 -2.08 -13.32
C MET A 73 8.12 -3.21 -13.93
N ALA A 74 8.75 -4.30 -14.36
CA ALA A 74 8.02 -5.44 -14.90
C ALA A 74 7.07 -6.04 -13.85
N GLY A 75 7.47 -6.04 -12.59
CA GLY A 75 6.62 -6.51 -11.51
C GLY A 75 5.43 -5.61 -11.23
N LEU A 76 5.51 -4.34 -11.63
CA LEU A 76 4.45 -3.38 -11.39
C LEU A 76 3.15 -3.78 -12.08
N GLN A 77 3.23 -4.19 -13.34
CA GLN A 77 2.03 -4.58 -14.09
C GLN A 77 1.35 -5.80 -13.46
N ASP A 78 2.14 -6.76 -13.01
CA ASP A 78 1.60 -7.96 -12.35
C ASP A 78 0.88 -7.59 -11.04
N VAL A 79 1.48 -6.73 -10.25
CA VAL A 79 0.87 -6.27 -8.99
C VAL A 79 -0.43 -5.51 -9.28
N MET A 80 -0.40 -4.60 -10.25
CA MET A 80 -1.58 -3.83 -10.64
C MET A 80 -2.69 -4.74 -11.14
N ALA A 81 -2.36 -5.70 -11.99
CA ALA A 81 -3.34 -6.63 -12.52
C ALA A 81 -3.96 -7.49 -11.43
N ARG A 82 -3.15 -7.95 -10.49
CA ARG A 82 -3.63 -8.76 -9.38
C ARG A 82 -4.65 -7.99 -8.53
N HIS A 83 -4.37 -6.74 -8.22
CA HIS A 83 -5.27 -5.93 -7.43
C HIS A 83 -6.52 -5.53 -8.20
N ALA A 84 -6.39 -5.25 -9.48
CA ALA A 84 -7.53 -4.94 -10.33
C ALA A 84 -8.44 -6.16 -10.50
N SER A 85 -7.87 -7.34 -10.76
CA SER A 85 -8.62 -8.58 -10.88
C SER A 85 -9.34 -8.92 -9.58
N HIS A 86 -8.64 -8.77 -8.47
CA HIS A 86 -9.24 -9.03 -7.17
C HIS A 86 -10.41 -8.10 -6.91
N ALA A 87 -10.27 -6.83 -7.26
CA ALA A 87 -11.33 -5.84 -7.10
C ALA A 87 -12.54 -6.17 -7.98
N VAL A 88 -12.31 -6.67 -9.20
CA VAL A 88 -13.38 -7.07 -10.12
C VAL A 88 -14.02 -8.38 -9.68
N ALA A 89 -13.21 -9.31 -9.22
CA ALA A 89 -13.67 -10.62 -8.76
C ALA A 89 -14.37 -10.56 -7.41
N GLU A 90 -14.23 -9.48 -6.70
CA GLU A 90 -14.89 -9.28 -5.45
C GLU A 90 -16.38 -9.25 -5.74
N PRO A 91 -17.09 -10.32 -5.40
CA PRO A 91 -18.47 -10.38 -5.82
C PRO A 91 -19.26 -9.33 -5.08
N THR A 92 -20.14 -8.82 -5.81
CA THR A 92 -21.11 -7.91 -5.26
C THR A 92 -22.15 -8.63 -4.44
N THR A 93 -21.84 -9.73 -3.97
CA THR A 93 -22.83 -10.48 -3.21
C THR A 93 -23.57 -9.67 -2.22
#